data_9d0227f146f3ffd56bcfddd72d86016b
#
_entry.id   9d0227f146f3ffd56bcfddd72d86016b
#
_cell.length_a   1.000
_cell.length_b   1.000
_cell.length_c   1.000
_cell.angle_alpha   90.00
_cell.angle_beta   90.00
_cell.angle_gamma   90.00
#
_symmetry.space_group_name_H-M   'P 1'
#
loop_
_entity.id
_entity.type
_entity.pdbx_description
1 polymer ?
#
loop_
_entity_poly.entity_id
_entity_poly.type
_entity_poly.pdbx_seq_one_letter_code
_entity_poly.pdbx_strand_id
1 'polypeptide(L)'
;MEMRRPLLAFCLLFLASVAGTVESKAAPITTRGAGAWSTAASLITGRENQAATLLRKGNVLVVGGIDGRGVPLASAELYNPRTNRWTASGAMATTRLDHTATLLATGKVLVAGGIRGSIPSDTLASTEIYDPASNRWSEAAPMIDSRSRHTATLLGDGRVLVVGGFSVKIGERGLEVGQPGDAEVYDPRTNRWSPTPPMARYRREHTATLLSDGRVLVAGSQDDLTFNSAEIYDPAGNQWIAAAPMTSGRALHSAVRLANGEVLVVGGISQGQNSPAIELASAEIYHPSTNRWTAVASMTQARTSETTTLLRDGRVLVLGAGFARGRPELYDPSRNRWSVVGPVAVRSGFTATRLQDGTALVVGGYGAALSSVLQYDPGAVARTPSQPIDMRVVAAALLLALAAVAWSIPAVRRRLQGLRPDPNAEEWITS
;
A
#
# COMPACT_ATOMS: atom_id res chain seq x y z
N MET A 1 -43.84 20.40 62.32
CA MET A 1 -42.74 19.43 62.12
C MET A 1 -43.27 18.38 61.15
N GLU A 2 -43.36 18.70 59.87
CA GLU A 2 -43.65 17.75 58.79
C GLU A 2 -43.79 18.48 57.43
N MET A 3 -42.68 19.00 56.89
CA MET A 3 -42.62 19.54 55.54
C MET A 3 -41.23 19.43 54.91
N ARG A 4 -40.55 18.30 55.15
CA ARG A 4 -39.18 18.09 54.64
C ARG A 4 -38.98 16.86 53.70
N ARG A 5 -40.05 16.08 53.46
CA ARG A 5 -39.89 14.86 52.62
C ARG A 5 -40.24 15.00 51.12
N PRO A 6 -41.04 15.92 50.60
CA PRO A 6 -41.31 15.98 49.18
C PRO A 6 -40.21 16.64 48.34
N LEU A 7 -39.33 17.49 48.92
CA LEU A 7 -38.29 18.18 48.15
C LEU A 7 -37.12 17.28 47.79
N LEU A 8 -36.77 16.32 48.67
CA LEU A 8 -35.69 15.35 48.36
C LEU A 8 -36.12 14.32 47.32
N ALA A 9 -37.38 13.90 47.30
CA ALA A 9 -37.92 12.99 46.31
C ALA A 9 -38.04 13.65 44.92
N PHE A 10 -38.32 14.94 44.86
CA PHE A 10 -38.37 15.68 43.59
C PHE A 10 -36.97 15.90 42.98
N CYS A 11 -35.95 16.15 43.79
CA CYS A 11 -34.57 16.25 43.32
C CYS A 11 -34.00 14.91 42.86
N LEU A 12 -34.35 13.79 43.47
CA LEU A 12 -33.94 12.45 43.06
C LEU A 12 -34.64 11.99 41.78
N LEU A 13 -35.90 12.33 41.59
CA LEU A 13 -36.66 12.05 40.35
C LEU A 13 -36.16 12.91 39.16
N PHE A 14 -35.76 14.16 39.40
CA PHE A 14 -35.18 15.02 38.36
C PHE A 14 -33.78 14.57 37.97
N LEU A 15 -32.97 14.07 38.90
CA LEU A 15 -31.64 13.46 38.62
C LEU A 15 -31.76 12.13 37.86
N ALA A 16 -32.77 11.33 38.12
CA ALA A 16 -33.04 10.10 37.37
C ALA A 16 -33.55 10.39 35.94
N SER A 17 -34.31 11.45 35.73
CA SER A 17 -34.82 11.86 34.41
C SER A 17 -33.72 12.53 33.53
N VAL A 18 -32.78 13.25 34.15
CA VAL A 18 -31.63 13.85 33.44
C VAL A 18 -30.55 12.81 33.13
N ALA A 19 -30.38 11.78 33.99
CA ALA A 19 -29.50 10.67 33.72
C ALA A 19 -30.03 9.75 32.60
N GLY A 20 -31.35 9.69 32.40
CA GLY A 20 -31.98 8.91 31.32
C GLY A 20 -31.96 9.57 29.93
N THR A 21 -31.65 10.86 29.84
CA THR A 21 -31.67 11.60 28.55
C THR A 21 -30.30 12.03 28.02
N VAL A 22 -29.20 11.67 28.71
CA VAL A 22 -27.85 11.88 28.22
C VAL A 22 -27.26 10.59 27.61
N GLU A 23 -28.09 9.71 27.06
CA GLU A 23 -27.69 8.98 25.87
C GLU A 23 -27.84 9.93 24.67
N SER A 24 -26.99 10.94 24.60
CA SER A 24 -26.63 11.55 23.37
C SER A 24 -25.88 10.44 22.59
N LYS A 25 -26.64 9.64 21.83
CA LYS A 25 -26.15 9.02 20.63
C LYS A 25 -25.67 10.18 19.75
N ALA A 26 -24.48 10.70 20.02
CA ALA A 26 -23.71 11.33 18.97
C ALA A 26 -23.65 10.26 17.88
N ALA A 27 -24.53 10.37 16.89
CA ALA A 27 -24.47 9.54 15.70
C ALA A 27 -23.00 9.61 15.25
N PRO A 28 -22.30 8.48 15.11
CA PRO A 28 -20.94 8.52 14.62
C PRO A 28 -21.00 9.34 13.34
N ILE A 29 -20.18 10.38 13.22
CA ILE A 29 -19.98 11.07 11.96
C ILE A 29 -19.32 10.01 11.09
N THR A 30 -20.15 9.20 10.43
CA THR A 30 -19.73 8.22 9.46
C THR A 30 -19.34 9.02 8.23
N THR A 31 -18.07 9.34 8.10
CA THR A 31 -17.51 9.69 6.81
C THR A 31 -17.60 8.43 5.96
N ARG A 32 -18.76 8.21 5.34
CA ARG A 32 -18.94 7.14 4.35
C ARG A 32 -17.82 7.31 3.32
N GLY A 33 -16.88 6.38 3.31
CA GLY A 33 -15.90 6.28 2.22
C GLY A 33 -14.41 6.36 2.58
N ALA A 34 -14.02 6.66 3.82
CA ALA A 34 -12.59 6.77 4.15
C ALA A 34 -11.88 5.43 4.36
N GLY A 35 -12.61 4.32 4.55
CA GLY A 35 -12.02 3.02 4.93
C GLY A 35 -11.31 3.07 6.30
N ALA A 36 -10.77 1.94 6.74
CA ALA A 36 -10.01 1.86 7.99
C ALA A 36 -8.74 1.05 7.85
N TRP A 37 -7.72 1.45 8.60
CA TRP A 37 -6.48 0.72 8.76
C TRP A 37 -6.50 -0.11 10.03
N SER A 38 -5.94 -1.31 9.95
CA SER A 38 -5.68 -2.18 11.10
C SER A 38 -4.29 -2.79 10.97
N THR A 39 -3.71 -3.19 12.10
CA THR A 39 -2.49 -4.00 12.14
C THR A 39 -2.85 -5.46 11.95
N ALA A 40 -2.10 -6.16 11.10
CA ALA A 40 -2.11 -7.60 11.00
C ALA A 40 -0.91 -8.20 11.75
N ALA A 41 -0.87 -9.53 11.90
CA ALA A 41 0.28 -10.20 12.49
C ALA A 41 1.57 -9.86 11.73
N SER A 42 2.66 -9.63 12.46
CA SER A 42 3.96 -9.29 11.87
C SER A 42 4.58 -10.47 11.15
N LEU A 43 5.40 -10.19 10.12
CA LEU A 43 6.29 -11.16 9.48
C LEU A 43 7.19 -11.85 10.53
N ILE A 44 7.52 -13.11 10.29
CA ILE A 44 8.51 -13.86 11.07
C ILE A 44 9.90 -13.25 10.86
N THR A 45 10.23 -12.91 9.61
CA THR A 45 11.46 -12.21 9.22
C THR A 45 11.10 -10.91 8.55
N GLY A 46 11.49 -9.79 9.16
CA GLY A 46 11.31 -8.48 8.54
C GLY A 46 12.08 -8.36 7.23
N ARG A 47 11.46 -7.77 6.20
CA ARG A 47 12.03 -7.70 4.84
C ARG A 47 11.58 -6.49 4.05
N GLU A 48 12.42 -6.09 3.11
CA GLU A 48 12.12 -5.11 2.07
C GLU A 48 12.59 -5.61 0.70
N ASN A 49 12.10 -4.99 -0.38
CA ASN A 49 12.39 -5.38 -1.78
C ASN A 49 12.06 -6.87 -2.05
N GLN A 50 11.08 -7.39 -1.32
CA GLN A 50 10.49 -8.71 -1.51
C GLN A 50 9.41 -8.68 -2.59
N ALA A 51 9.04 -9.84 -3.10
CA ALA A 51 7.83 -10.01 -3.89
C ALA A 51 6.70 -10.61 -3.05
N ALA A 52 5.45 -10.24 -3.37
CA ALA A 52 4.25 -10.80 -2.73
C ALA A 52 3.22 -11.22 -3.78
N THR A 53 2.58 -12.37 -3.57
CA THR A 53 1.61 -12.94 -4.51
C THR A 53 0.44 -13.56 -3.77
N LEU A 54 -0.79 -13.15 -4.14
CA LEU A 54 -2.01 -13.78 -3.66
C LEU A 54 -2.20 -15.15 -4.34
N LEU A 55 -2.22 -16.20 -3.55
CA LEU A 55 -2.46 -17.56 -4.01
C LEU A 55 -3.95 -17.84 -4.21
N ARG A 56 -4.29 -18.86 -5.01
CA ARG A 56 -5.70 -19.21 -5.30
C ARG A 56 -6.55 -19.51 -4.07
N LYS A 57 -5.94 -20.10 -3.02
CA LYS A 57 -6.63 -20.40 -1.75
C LYS A 57 -6.77 -19.22 -0.81
N GLY A 58 -6.32 -18.02 -1.22
CA GLY A 58 -6.43 -16.78 -0.46
C GLY A 58 -5.27 -16.45 0.47
N ASN A 59 -4.29 -17.34 0.63
CA ASN A 59 -3.04 -17.02 1.34
C ASN A 59 -2.17 -16.08 0.48
N VAL A 60 -1.35 -15.27 1.13
CA VAL A 60 -0.34 -14.44 0.44
C VAL A 60 1.03 -15.05 0.67
N LEU A 61 1.72 -15.39 -0.42
CA LEU A 61 3.13 -15.76 -0.41
C LEU A 61 3.96 -14.49 -0.45
N VAL A 62 4.91 -14.37 0.49
CA VAL A 62 5.94 -13.30 0.48
C VAL A 62 7.29 -13.99 0.42
N VAL A 63 8.15 -13.57 -0.53
CA VAL A 63 9.37 -14.29 -0.85
C VAL A 63 10.54 -13.34 -1.10
N GLY A 64 11.73 -13.74 -0.63
CA GLY A 64 12.98 -13.02 -0.85
C GLY A 64 13.06 -11.66 -0.16
N GLY A 65 13.77 -10.73 -0.79
CA GLY A 65 14.08 -9.41 -0.25
C GLY A 65 15.36 -9.39 0.56
N ILE A 66 15.55 -8.35 1.35
CA ILE A 66 16.67 -8.22 2.31
C ILE A 66 16.12 -7.97 3.72
N ASP A 67 16.85 -8.44 4.74
CA ASP A 67 16.51 -8.21 6.15
C ASP A 67 17.05 -6.85 6.65
N GLY A 68 16.74 -6.51 7.90
CA GLY A 68 17.17 -5.25 8.52
C GLY A 68 18.69 -5.09 8.71
N ARG A 69 19.46 -6.12 8.42
CA ARG A 69 20.92 -6.11 8.43
C ARG A 69 21.51 -6.02 7.03
N GLY A 70 20.64 -5.92 6.01
CA GLY A 70 21.07 -5.93 4.61
C GLY A 70 21.42 -7.33 4.08
N VAL A 71 20.99 -8.40 4.75
CA VAL A 71 21.25 -9.78 4.32
C VAL A 71 20.15 -10.22 3.34
N PRO A 72 20.52 -10.61 2.10
CA PRO A 72 19.57 -11.12 1.13
C PRO A 72 18.92 -12.43 1.58
N LEU A 73 17.62 -12.59 1.30
CA LEU A 73 16.82 -13.70 1.77
C LEU A 73 16.47 -14.67 0.62
N ALA A 74 16.57 -15.97 0.92
CA ALA A 74 15.94 -17.03 0.14
C ALA A 74 14.62 -17.51 0.79
N SER A 75 14.35 -17.08 2.02
CA SER A 75 13.18 -17.51 2.77
C SER A 75 11.89 -16.98 2.19
N ALA A 76 10.83 -17.74 2.41
CA ALA A 76 9.47 -17.37 2.07
C ALA A 76 8.53 -17.59 3.25
N GLU A 77 7.45 -16.82 3.30
CA GLU A 77 6.43 -16.87 4.34
C GLU A 77 5.03 -16.84 3.71
N LEU A 78 4.11 -17.55 4.33
CA LEU A 78 2.71 -17.60 3.94
C LEU A 78 1.85 -16.88 4.98
N TYR A 79 1.14 -15.88 4.58
CA TYR A 79 0.11 -15.22 5.38
C TYR A 79 -1.26 -15.87 5.13
N ASN A 80 -1.93 -16.26 6.20
CA ASN A 80 -3.32 -16.70 6.14
C ASN A 80 -4.24 -15.61 6.69
N PRO A 81 -5.01 -14.91 5.84
CA PRO A 81 -5.86 -13.80 6.27
C PRO A 81 -7.02 -14.23 7.18
N ARG A 82 -7.47 -15.50 7.11
CA ARG A 82 -8.56 -16.01 7.96
C ARG A 82 -8.14 -16.18 9.41
N THR A 83 -6.88 -16.53 9.65
CA THR A 83 -6.33 -16.77 10.99
C THR A 83 -5.44 -15.63 11.47
N ASN A 84 -5.16 -14.66 10.59
CA ASN A 84 -4.19 -13.59 10.81
C ASN A 84 -2.84 -14.13 11.31
N ARG A 85 -2.29 -15.14 10.62
CA ARG A 85 -1.03 -15.79 11.01
C ARG A 85 -0.08 -15.95 9.83
N TRP A 86 1.20 -15.83 10.13
CA TRP A 86 2.29 -16.18 9.23
C TRP A 86 2.84 -17.56 9.56
N THR A 87 3.23 -18.28 8.54
CA THR A 87 3.94 -19.56 8.64
C THR A 87 5.12 -19.54 7.69
N ALA A 88 6.26 -20.06 8.14
CA ALA A 88 7.40 -20.26 7.26
C ALA A 88 7.01 -21.23 6.14
N SER A 89 7.48 -20.95 4.94
CA SER A 89 7.38 -21.79 3.76
C SER A 89 8.75 -22.41 3.45
N GLY A 90 8.80 -23.34 2.49
CA GLY A 90 10.07 -23.78 1.92
C GLY A 90 10.87 -22.57 1.40
N ALA A 91 12.19 -22.65 1.43
CA ALA A 91 13.05 -21.61 0.91
C ALA A 91 13.43 -21.86 -0.56
N MET A 92 13.70 -20.78 -1.31
CA MET A 92 14.34 -20.83 -2.62
C MET A 92 15.78 -21.38 -2.50
N ALA A 93 16.33 -21.91 -3.58
CA ALA A 93 17.73 -22.28 -3.64
C ALA A 93 18.67 -21.06 -3.68
N THR A 94 18.17 -19.91 -4.18
CA THR A 94 18.95 -18.69 -4.35
C THR A 94 18.29 -17.51 -3.65
N THR A 95 19.10 -16.71 -2.92
CA THR A 95 18.66 -15.42 -2.37
C THR A 95 18.33 -14.44 -3.49
N ARG A 96 17.27 -13.65 -3.33
CA ARG A 96 16.82 -12.70 -4.37
C ARG A 96 16.20 -11.44 -3.77
N LEU A 97 16.54 -10.30 -4.33
CA LEU A 97 15.79 -9.04 -4.17
C LEU A 97 15.52 -8.43 -5.55
N ASP A 98 14.56 -7.52 -5.67
CA ASP A 98 14.16 -6.89 -6.94
C ASP A 98 13.81 -7.93 -8.05
N HIS A 99 13.27 -9.07 -7.64
CA HIS A 99 12.78 -10.14 -8.50
C HIS A 99 11.26 -10.04 -8.67
N THR A 100 10.70 -10.83 -9.57
CA THR A 100 9.25 -10.95 -9.72
C THR A 100 8.73 -12.28 -9.21
N ALA A 101 7.46 -12.30 -8.71
CA ALA A 101 6.75 -13.50 -8.31
C ALA A 101 5.36 -13.52 -8.97
N THR A 102 5.16 -14.40 -9.93
CA THR A 102 3.95 -14.45 -10.77
C THR A 102 3.15 -15.72 -10.52
N LEU A 103 1.88 -15.58 -10.11
CA LEU A 103 0.97 -16.72 -9.97
C LEU A 103 0.59 -17.26 -11.37
N LEU A 104 0.98 -18.48 -11.64
CA LEU A 104 0.69 -19.17 -12.90
C LEU A 104 -0.75 -19.68 -12.96
N ALA A 105 -1.23 -19.97 -14.17
CA ALA A 105 -2.53 -20.59 -14.40
C ALA A 105 -2.67 -21.98 -13.73
N THR A 106 -1.57 -22.64 -13.39
CA THR A 106 -1.55 -23.91 -12.63
C THR A 106 -1.76 -23.74 -11.14
N GLY A 107 -1.68 -22.50 -10.62
CA GLY A 107 -1.70 -22.19 -9.19
C GLY A 107 -0.32 -22.23 -8.52
N LYS A 108 0.73 -22.58 -9.23
CA LYS A 108 2.14 -22.45 -8.81
C LYS A 108 2.60 -21.01 -8.99
N VAL A 109 3.72 -20.62 -8.35
CA VAL A 109 4.29 -19.28 -8.48
C VAL A 109 5.65 -19.38 -9.14
N LEU A 110 5.82 -18.67 -10.26
CA LEU A 110 7.12 -18.47 -10.91
C LEU A 110 7.82 -17.29 -10.25
N VAL A 111 9.03 -17.51 -9.76
CA VAL A 111 9.96 -16.47 -9.31
C VAL A 111 11.06 -16.33 -10.34
N ALA A 112 11.31 -15.11 -10.82
CA ALA A 112 12.25 -14.89 -11.91
C ALA A 112 13.22 -13.75 -11.61
N GLY A 113 14.51 -13.95 -11.91
CA GLY A 113 15.55 -12.95 -11.89
C GLY A 113 15.83 -12.35 -10.50
N GLY A 114 16.16 -11.07 -10.49
CA GLY A 114 16.56 -10.32 -9.30
C GLY A 114 18.07 -10.23 -9.13
N ILE A 115 18.51 -9.79 -7.96
CA ILE A 115 19.90 -9.66 -7.54
C ILE A 115 20.15 -10.67 -6.42
N ARG A 116 21.26 -11.41 -6.49
CA ARG A 116 21.59 -12.46 -5.51
C ARG A 116 22.02 -11.91 -4.15
N GLY A 117 22.68 -10.77 -4.11
CA GLY A 117 23.32 -10.24 -2.91
C GLY A 117 23.12 -8.74 -2.75
N SER A 118 23.85 -8.16 -1.80
CA SER A 118 23.96 -6.71 -1.69
C SER A 118 24.80 -6.17 -2.86
N ILE A 119 24.46 -5.00 -3.37
CA ILE A 119 25.18 -4.36 -4.49
C ILE A 119 26.63 -4.01 -4.05
N PRO A 120 27.67 -4.31 -4.88
CA PRO A 120 27.59 -4.86 -6.21
C PRO A 120 27.48 -6.41 -6.21
N SER A 121 26.51 -6.94 -6.93
CA SER A 121 26.29 -8.38 -7.09
C SER A 121 25.65 -8.66 -8.43
N ASP A 122 25.90 -9.86 -8.97
CA ASP A 122 25.35 -10.27 -10.25
C ASP A 122 23.82 -10.36 -10.22
N THR A 123 23.23 -9.90 -11.30
CA THR A 123 21.82 -10.18 -11.58
C THR A 123 21.62 -11.62 -12.02
N LEU A 124 20.44 -12.14 -11.75
CA LEU A 124 20.08 -13.52 -11.98
C LEU A 124 19.29 -13.71 -13.28
N ALA A 125 19.66 -14.72 -14.06
CA ALA A 125 18.79 -15.31 -15.07
C ALA A 125 17.98 -16.48 -14.51
N SER A 126 18.39 -17.05 -13.37
CA SER A 126 17.76 -18.22 -12.78
C SER A 126 16.32 -17.94 -12.35
N THR A 127 15.50 -18.98 -12.46
CA THR A 127 14.08 -18.96 -12.07
C THR A 127 13.74 -20.17 -11.21
N GLU A 128 12.76 -20.03 -10.33
CA GLU A 128 12.29 -21.08 -9.45
C GLU A 128 10.77 -21.10 -9.40
N ILE A 129 10.19 -22.28 -9.21
CA ILE A 129 8.75 -22.48 -9.08
C ILE A 129 8.43 -22.94 -7.67
N TYR A 130 7.52 -22.21 -7.02
CA TYR A 130 6.90 -22.62 -5.77
C TYR A 130 5.60 -23.37 -6.03
N ASP A 131 5.45 -24.56 -5.44
CA ASP A 131 4.22 -25.31 -5.46
C ASP A 131 3.51 -25.22 -4.09
N PRO A 132 2.38 -24.47 -4.01
CA PRO A 132 1.66 -24.32 -2.76
C PRO A 132 1.00 -25.61 -2.22
N ALA A 133 0.83 -26.62 -3.06
CA ALA A 133 0.24 -27.89 -2.64
C ALA A 133 1.22 -28.75 -1.84
N SER A 134 2.49 -28.76 -2.25
CA SER A 134 3.57 -29.52 -1.59
C SER A 134 4.42 -28.65 -0.66
N ASN A 135 4.25 -27.33 -0.69
CA ASN A 135 5.09 -26.35 0.00
C ASN A 135 6.58 -26.49 -0.37
N ARG A 136 6.88 -26.73 -1.65
CA ARG A 136 8.24 -26.98 -2.14
C ARG A 136 8.60 -26.04 -3.27
N TRP A 137 9.90 -25.78 -3.38
CA TRP A 137 10.53 -25.07 -4.48
C TRP A 137 11.22 -26.05 -5.42
N SER A 138 11.25 -25.73 -6.69
CA SER A 138 11.99 -26.45 -7.72
C SER A 138 12.59 -25.46 -8.70
N GLU A 139 13.74 -25.77 -9.26
CA GLU A 139 14.32 -25.00 -10.34
C GLU A 139 13.42 -25.05 -11.60
N ALA A 140 13.42 -23.95 -12.36
CA ALA A 140 12.84 -23.88 -13.67
C ALA A 140 13.91 -23.43 -14.69
N ALA A 141 13.60 -23.52 -15.98
CA ALA A 141 14.53 -23.07 -17.01
C ALA A 141 14.92 -21.60 -16.78
N PRO A 142 16.20 -21.24 -16.86
CA PRO A 142 16.63 -19.86 -16.70
C PRO A 142 16.14 -18.99 -17.86
N MET A 143 15.96 -17.69 -17.61
CA MET A 143 15.80 -16.68 -18.66
C MET A 143 17.02 -16.67 -19.60
N ILE A 144 16.85 -16.12 -20.78
CA ILE A 144 17.94 -15.94 -21.74
C ILE A 144 18.94 -14.91 -21.18
N ASP A 145 18.39 -13.79 -20.64
CA ASP A 145 19.20 -12.74 -20.04
C ASP A 145 18.96 -12.60 -18.55
N SER A 146 20.03 -12.30 -17.79
CA SER A 146 19.90 -11.92 -16.39
C SER A 146 19.27 -10.53 -16.25
N ARG A 147 18.31 -10.39 -15.34
CA ARG A 147 17.62 -9.11 -15.14
C ARG A 147 17.09 -8.92 -13.73
N SER A 148 17.06 -7.67 -13.28
CA SER A 148 16.38 -7.22 -12.08
C SER A 148 15.52 -6.00 -12.37
N ARG A 149 14.56 -5.69 -11.49
CA ARG A 149 13.59 -4.60 -11.67
C ARG A 149 12.86 -4.63 -13.02
N HIS A 150 12.73 -5.83 -13.57
CA HIS A 150 11.89 -6.11 -14.72
C HIS A 150 10.45 -6.26 -14.30
N THR A 151 9.52 -6.19 -15.24
CA THR A 151 8.13 -6.54 -15.00
C THR A 151 7.83 -7.95 -15.47
N ALA A 152 6.89 -8.64 -14.81
CA ALA A 152 6.40 -9.96 -15.21
C ALA A 152 4.87 -9.96 -15.24
N THR A 153 4.28 -10.33 -16.36
CA THR A 153 2.84 -10.31 -16.61
C THR A 153 2.34 -11.66 -17.07
N LEU A 154 1.41 -12.27 -16.32
CA LEU A 154 0.71 -13.48 -16.76
C LEU A 154 -0.22 -13.12 -17.92
N LEU A 155 -0.02 -13.74 -19.07
CA LEU A 155 -0.82 -13.59 -20.28
C LEU A 155 -2.10 -14.44 -20.21
N GLY A 156 -3.08 -14.12 -21.06
CA GLY A 156 -4.34 -14.83 -21.12
C GLY A 156 -4.22 -16.31 -21.54
N ASP A 157 -3.16 -16.67 -22.25
CA ASP A 157 -2.86 -18.05 -22.67
C ASP A 157 -2.06 -18.87 -21.64
N GLY A 158 -1.74 -18.25 -20.49
CA GLY A 158 -1.02 -18.87 -19.37
C GLY A 158 0.51 -18.75 -19.42
N ARG A 159 1.08 -18.15 -20.47
CA ARG A 159 2.49 -17.79 -20.54
C ARG A 159 2.78 -16.55 -19.67
N VAL A 160 4.03 -16.30 -19.37
CA VAL A 160 4.47 -15.11 -18.63
C VAL A 160 5.39 -14.27 -19.48
N LEU A 161 4.99 -13.03 -19.74
CA LEU A 161 5.84 -12.02 -20.40
C LEU A 161 6.70 -11.33 -19.33
N VAL A 162 8.01 -11.30 -19.56
CA VAL A 162 9.00 -10.54 -18.79
C VAL A 162 9.56 -9.44 -19.67
N VAL A 163 9.58 -8.19 -19.18
CA VAL A 163 9.97 -7.02 -19.97
C VAL A 163 11.07 -6.24 -19.25
N GLY A 164 12.10 -5.85 -19.99
CA GLY A 164 13.10 -4.86 -19.59
C GLY A 164 13.87 -5.21 -18.30
N GLY A 165 14.09 -4.20 -17.48
CA GLY A 165 14.92 -4.29 -16.29
C GLY A 165 16.37 -3.87 -16.57
N PHE A 166 17.31 -4.23 -15.73
CA PHE A 166 18.74 -4.04 -15.98
C PHE A 166 19.53 -5.28 -15.57
N SER A 167 20.72 -5.46 -16.13
CA SER A 167 21.66 -6.48 -15.71
C SER A 167 22.92 -5.85 -15.13
N VAL A 168 23.45 -6.49 -14.12
CA VAL A 168 24.73 -6.13 -13.49
C VAL A 168 25.60 -7.38 -13.49
N LYS A 169 26.84 -7.24 -13.92
CA LYS A 169 27.86 -8.30 -13.85
C LYS A 169 29.11 -7.72 -13.20
N ILE A 170 29.79 -8.54 -12.43
CA ILE A 170 31.13 -8.21 -11.93
C ILE A 170 32.11 -8.79 -12.93
N GLY A 171 32.58 -7.94 -13.84
CA GLY A 171 33.57 -8.29 -14.81
C GLY A 171 35.03 -8.00 -14.36
N GLU A 172 36.01 -8.33 -15.18
CA GLU A 172 37.43 -8.10 -14.88
C GLU A 172 37.78 -6.61 -14.67
N ARG A 173 36.99 -5.69 -15.25
CA ARG A 173 37.17 -4.24 -15.16
C ARG A 173 36.30 -3.58 -14.09
N GLY A 174 35.62 -4.37 -13.27
CA GLY A 174 34.69 -3.90 -12.24
C GLY A 174 33.23 -4.12 -12.62
N LEU A 175 32.36 -3.23 -12.11
CA LEU A 175 30.92 -3.33 -12.28
C LEU A 175 30.51 -2.94 -13.71
N GLU A 176 29.93 -3.88 -14.44
CA GLU A 176 29.37 -3.67 -15.77
C GLU A 176 27.81 -3.65 -15.65
N VAL A 177 27.20 -2.53 -16.05
CA VAL A 177 25.76 -2.39 -16.14
C VAL A 177 25.34 -2.59 -17.58
N GLY A 178 24.57 -3.65 -17.83
CA GLY A 178 24.08 -4.01 -19.15
C GLY A 178 22.58 -3.78 -19.29
N GLN A 179 22.15 -3.71 -20.54
CA GLN A 179 20.76 -3.75 -20.92
C GLN A 179 20.46 -5.20 -21.35
N PRO A 180 19.63 -5.97 -20.62
CA PRO A 180 19.21 -7.29 -21.08
C PRO A 180 18.38 -7.14 -22.35
N GLY A 181 18.25 -8.22 -23.14
CA GLY A 181 17.34 -8.24 -24.28
C GLY A 181 15.96 -7.74 -23.89
N ASP A 182 15.23 -7.15 -24.83
CA ASP A 182 14.02 -6.35 -24.57
C ASP A 182 12.98 -7.06 -23.72
N ALA A 183 12.56 -8.25 -24.16
CA ALA A 183 11.56 -9.05 -23.45
C ALA A 183 11.66 -10.54 -23.79
N GLU A 184 11.17 -11.36 -22.88
CA GLU A 184 11.12 -12.81 -23.01
C GLU A 184 9.76 -13.36 -22.55
N VAL A 185 9.36 -14.47 -23.11
CA VAL A 185 8.14 -15.18 -22.76
C VAL A 185 8.45 -16.56 -22.19
N TYR A 186 7.99 -16.84 -21.00
CA TYR A 186 8.05 -18.17 -20.39
C TYR A 186 6.78 -18.98 -20.70
N ASP A 187 6.95 -20.20 -21.22
CA ASP A 187 5.87 -21.17 -21.35
C ASP A 187 5.97 -22.21 -20.21
N PRO A 188 5.06 -22.20 -19.24
CA PRO A 188 5.09 -23.15 -18.13
C PRO A 188 4.76 -24.59 -18.53
N ARG A 189 4.19 -24.84 -19.73
CA ARG A 189 3.90 -26.18 -20.24
C ARG A 189 5.15 -26.89 -20.73
N THR A 190 6.07 -26.12 -21.31
CA THR A 190 7.32 -26.65 -21.87
C THR A 190 8.54 -26.37 -20.99
N ASN A 191 8.37 -25.53 -19.95
CA ASN A 191 9.43 -25.02 -19.11
C ASN A 191 10.53 -24.35 -19.95
N ARG A 192 10.18 -23.48 -20.90
CA ARG A 192 11.10 -22.80 -21.79
C ARG A 192 10.85 -21.31 -21.88
N TRP A 193 11.94 -20.55 -22.07
CA TRP A 193 11.93 -19.13 -22.41
C TRP A 193 12.16 -18.94 -23.91
N SER A 194 11.53 -17.95 -24.46
CA SER A 194 11.70 -17.54 -25.85
C SER A 194 11.77 -16.01 -25.92
N PRO A 195 12.67 -15.43 -26.74
CA PRO A 195 12.72 -13.98 -26.90
C PRO A 195 11.47 -13.49 -27.65
N THR A 196 11.08 -12.24 -27.40
CA THR A 196 10.14 -11.53 -28.26
C THR A 196 10.90 -10.81 -29.37
N PRO A 197 10.22 -10.32 -30.43
CA PRO A 197 10.79 -9.26 -31.26
C PRO A 197 11.23 -8.07 -30.39
N PRO A 198 12.18 -7.23 -30.86
CA PRO A 198 12.65 -6.09 -30.09
C PRO A 198 11.56 -5.02 -29.92
N MET A 199 11.56 -4.36 -28.77
CA MET A 199 10.84 -3.11 -28.54
C MET A 199 11.51 -1.97 -29.33
N ALA A 200 10.78 -0.90 -29.58
CA ALA A 200 11.38 0.31 -30.17
C ALA A 200 12.31 1.02 -29.15
N ARG A 201 12.13 0.81 -27.87
CA ARG A 201 12.89 1.42 -26.79
C ARG A 201 13.17 0.43 -25.67
N TYR A 202 14.42 0.39 -25.22
CA TYR A 202 14.77 -0.30 -23.98
C TYR A 202 14.10 0.35 -22.77
N ARG A 203 13.72 -0.46 -21.75
CA ARG A 203 12.95 0.04 -20.61
C ARG A 203 13.43 -0.51 -19.28
N ARG A 204 13.58 0.38 -18.31
CA ARG A 204 13.70 0.06 -16.89
C ARG A 204 12.85 1.03 -16.07
N GLU A 205 12.47 0.61 -14.87
CA GLU A 205 11.58 1.39 -13.97
C GLU A 205 10.27 1.80 -14.68
N HIS A 206 9.81 0.94 -15.59
CA HIS A 206 8.57 1.03 -16.34
C HIS A 206 7.45 0.23 -15.65
N THR A 207 6.24 0.36 -16.16
CA THR A 207 5.13 -0.52 -15.78
C THR A 207 4.67 -1.36 -16.96
N ALA A 208 4.16 -2.59 -16.66
CA ALA A 208 3.51 -3.46 -17.63
C ALA A 208 2.13 -3.88 -17.09
N THR A 209 1.08 -3.59 -17.85
CA THR A 209 -0.29 -3.80 -17.43
C THR A 209 -1.06 -4.62 -18.47
N LEU A 210 -1.60 -5.78 -18.05
CA LEU A 210 -2.45 -6.61 -18.91
C LEU A 210 -3.78 -5.89 -19.17
N LEU A 211 -4.07 -5.64 -20.44
CA LEU A 211 -5.31 -5.04 -20.93
C LEU A 211 -6.46 -6.07 -20.98
N SER A 212 -7.67 -5.59 -21.13
CA SER A 212 -8.87 -6.46 -21.18
C SER A 212 -8.92 -7.35 -22.42
N ASP A 213 -8.25 -6.96 -23.49
CA ASP A 213 -8.16 -7.70 -24.75
C ASP A 213 -7.00 -8.71 -24.80
N GLY A 214 -6.25 -8.85 -23.68
CA GLY A 214 -5.16 -9.80 -23.55
C GLY A 214 -3.77 -9.25 -23.99
N ARG A 215 -3.71 -8.05 -24.54
CA ARG A 215 -2.45 -7.34 -24.84
C ARG A 215 -1.84 -6.75 -23.57
N VAL A 216 -0.57 -6.37 -23.60
CA VAL A 216 0.12 -5.78 -22.45
C VAL A 216 0.60 -4.37 -22.80
N LEU A 217 0.12 -3.37 -22.07
CA LEU A 217 0.62 -2.00 -22.16
C LEU A 217 1.90 -1.89 -21.32
N VAL A 218 2.99 -1.44 -21.94
CA VAL A 218 4.27 -1.14 -21.30
C VAL A 218 4.52 0.36 -21.43
N ALA A 219 4.64 1.06 -20.32
CA ALA A 219 4.68 2.52 -20.31
C ALA A 219 5.80 3.07 -19.44
N GLY A 220 6.43 4.15 -19.91
CA GLY A 220 7.51 4.88 -19.25
C GLY A 220 8.84 4.16 -19.29
N SER A 221 9.88 4.84 -18.89
CA SER A 221 11.23 4.29 -18.73
C SER A 221 12.16 5.35 -18.18
N GLN A 222 13.20 4.95 -17.45
CA GLN A 222 14.29 5.82 -17.03
C GLN A 222 15.35 6.02 -18.13
N ASP A 223 15.37 5.15 -19.14
CA ASP A 223 16.38 5.19 -20.22
C ASP A 223 15.91 5.94 -21.49
N ASP A 224 14.67 6.36 -21.54
CA ASP A 224 14.13 7.21 -22.59
C ASP A 224 14.27 8.69 -22.22
N LEU A 225 14.90 9.48 -23.06
CA LEU A 225 15.12 10.92 -22.84
C LEU A 225 13.83 11.70 -22.54
N THR A 226 12.69 11.17 -22.95
CA THR A 226 11.38 11.79 -22.75
C THR A 226 10.55 11.15 -21.63
N PHE A 227 10.93 9.94 -21.20
CA PHE A 227 10.22 9.15 -20.18
C PHE A 227 8.74 8.87 -20.50
N ASN A 228 8.19 9.35 -21.61
CA ASN A 228 6.75 9.32 -21.89
C ASN A 228 6.33 8.25 -22.89
N SER A 229 7.26 7.51 -23.47
CA SER A 229 6.94 6.51 -24.50
C SER A 229 6.16 5.32 -23.91
N ALA A 230 5.30 4.73 -24.74
CA ALA A 230 4.56 3.52 -24.41
C ALA A 230 4.47 2.59 -25.62
N GLU A 231 4.45 1.29 -25.36
CA GLU A 231 4.30 0.23 -26.36
C GLU A 231 3.31 -0.83 -25.88
N ILE A 232 2.70 -1.53 -26.79
CA ILE A 232 1.78 -2.63 -26.52
C ILE A 232 2.36 -3.91 -27.09
N TYR A 233 2.52 -4.92 -26.24
CA TYR A 233 2.81 -6.27 -26.67
C TYR A 233 1.52 -7.01 -27.03
N ASP A 234 1.44 -7.54 -28.24
CA ASP A 234 0.38 -8.42 -28.71
C ASP A 234 0.87 -9.88 -28.66
N PRO A 235 0.40 -10.70 -27.69
CA PRO A 235 0.86 -12.08 -27.56
C PRO A 235 0.36 -13.00 -28.70
N ALA A 236 -0.73 -12.64 -29.40
CA ALA A 236 -1.25 -13.43 -30.50
C ALA A 236 -0.39 -13.30 -31.77
N GLY A 237 0.06 -12.08 -32.06
CA GLY A 237 0.96 -11.80 -33.18
C GLY A 237 2.43 -11.88 -32.80
N ASN A 238 2.76 -12.06 -31.54
CA ASN A 238 4.14 -11.95 -31.00
C ASN A 238 4.84 -10.70 -31.54
N GLN A 239 4.24 -9.54 -31.36
CA GLN A 239 4.72 -8.26 -31.90
C GLN A 239 4.51 -7.10 -30.93
N TRP A 240 5.34 -6.07 -31.11
CA TRP A 240 5.19 -4.80 -30.42
C TRP A 240 4.51 -3.77 -31.30
N ILE A 241 3.58 -3.03 -30.73
CA ILE A 241 2.78 -2.01 -31.39
C ILE A 241 3.00 -0.69 -30.64
N ALA A 242 3.28 0.38 -31.37
CA ALA A 242 3.42 1.69 -30.75
C ALA A 242 2.10 2.13 -30.09
N ALA A 243 2.17 2.55 -28.83
CA ALA A 243 1.08 3.23 -28.17
C ALA A 243 1.30 4.75 -28.21
N ALA A 244 0.23 5.52 -28.03
CA ALA A 244 0.36 6.96 -27.86
C ALA A 244 1.25 7.25 -26.63
N PRO A 245 2.11 8.28 -26.69
CA PRO A 245 2.93 8.65 -25.55
C PRO A 245 2.08 9.28 -24.44
N MET A 246 2.51 9.11 -23.18
CA MET A 246 1.94 9.82 -22.04
C MET A 246 2.12 11.35 -22.19
N THR A 247 1.26 12.11 -21.55
CA THR A 247 1.39 13.60 -21.54
C THR A 247 2.61 14.02 -20.72
N SER A 248 2.86 13.30 -19.60
CA SER A 248 4.04 13.54 -18.76
C SER A 248 4.93 12.31 -18.75
N GLY A 249 6.20 12.49 -19.10
CA GLY A 249 7.19 11.41 -19.01
C GLY A 249 7.40 10.98 -17.56
N ARG A 250 7.51 9.66 -17.32
CA ARG A 250 7.68 9.11 -15.97
C ARG A 250 8.40 7.79 -15.92
N ALA A 251 9.19 7.61 -14.86
CA ALA A 251 9.79 6.35 -14.41
C ALA A 251 9.50 6.16 -12.92
N LEU A 252 9.72 4.97 -12.36
CA LEU A 252 9.42 4.68 -10.95
C LEU A 252 7.97 5.02 -10.57
N HIS A 253 7.08 5.00 -11.53
CA HIS A 253 5.64 5.23 -11.37
C HIS A 253 4.91 3.92 -11.15
N SER A 254 3.66 3.97 -10.77
CA SER A 254 2.80 2.80 -10.65
C SER A 254 1.64 2.84 -11.63
N ALA A 255 1.17 1.66 -12.03
CA ALA A 255 0.03 1.52 -12.92
C ALA A 255 -0.92 0.43 -12.45
N VAL A 256 -2.22 0.64 -12.68
CA VAL A 256 -3.24 -0.36 -12.39
C VAL A 256 -4.38 -0.30 -13.41
N ARG A 257 -4.84 -1.47 -13.86
CA ARG A 257 -6.04 -1.55 -14.69
C ARG A 257 -7.27 -1.34 -13.82
N LEU A 258 -8.09 -0.37 -14.19
CA LEU A 258 -9.37 -0.05 -13.58
C LEU A 258 -10.45 -1.07 -13.95
N ALA A 259 -11.58 -1.04 -13.23
CA ALA A 259 -12.69 -1.96 -13.45
C ALA A 259 -13.34 -1.81 -14.86
N ASN A 260 -13.25 -0.64 -15.47
CA ASN A 260 -13.74 -0.36 -16.82
C ASN A 260 -12.75 -0.76 -17.93
N GLY A 261 -11.59 -1.31 -17.59
CA GLY A 261 -10.55 -1.75 -18.52
C GLY A 261 -9.51 -0.69 -18.90
N GLU A 262 -9.68 0.55 -18.50
CA GLU A 262 -8.70 1.62 -18.65
C GLU A 262 -7.51 1.40 -17.71
N VAL A 263 -6.37 2.07 -17.95
CA VAL A 263 -5.18 1.96 -17.11
C VAL A 263 -4.87 3.32 -16.48
N LEU A 264 -4.93 3.37 -15.15
CA LEU A 264 -4.49 4.52 -14.38
C LEU A 264 -2.98 4.40 -14.14
N VAL A 265 -2.26 5.48 -14.43
CA VAL A 265 -0.83 5.66 -14.16
C VAL A 265 -0.68 6.83 -13.21
N VAL A 266 0.12 6.67 -12.15
CA VAL A 266 0.26 7.69 -11.10
C VAL A 266 1.72 7.90 -10.72
N GLY A 267 2.07 9.12 -10.33
CA GLY A 267 3.33 9.48 -9.71
C GLY A 267 4.57 9.22 -10.57
N GLY A 268 5.63 8.80 -9.90
CA GLY A 268 6.93 8.57 -10.50
C GLY A 268 7.84 9.80 -10.49
N ILE A 269 8.95 9.71 -11.20
CA ILE A 269 9.84 10.83 -11.47
C ILE A 269 9.77 11.20 -12.95
N SER A 270 9.91 12.49 -13.23
CA SER A 270 10.17 13.01 -14.57
C SER A 270 11.49 13.74 -14.59
N GLN A 271 12.19 13.64 -15.69
CA GLN A 271 13.45 14.35 -15.90
C GLN A 271 13.43 14.98 -17.29
N GLY A 272 13.63 16.29 -17.37
CA GLY A 272 13.89 16.98 -18.63
C GLY A 272 15.37 16.85 -19.01
N GLN A 273 15.69 17.05 -20.28
CA GLN A 273 17.07 17.20 -20.71
C GLN A 273 17.73 18.34 -19.91
N ASN A 274 18.83 18.01 -19.21
CA ASN A 274 19.60 18.97 -18.38
C ASN A 274 18.85 19.53 -17.15
N SER A 275 17.78 18.89 -16.71
CA SER A 275 17.04 19.27 -15.49
C SER A 275 17.16 18.19 -14.44
N PRO A 276 17.16 18.53 -13.12
CA PRO A 276 17.10 17.53 -12.08
C PRO A 276 15.78 16.75 -12.17
N ALA A 277 15.81 15.49 -11.74
CA ALA A 277 14.60 14.68 -11.65
C ALA A 277 13.63 15.29 -10.63
N ILE A 278 12.36 15.37 -10.99
CA ILE A 278 11.28 15.86 -10.13
C ILE A 278 10.28 14.74 -9.86
N GLU A 279 9.80 14.65 -8.63
CA GLU A 279 8.70 13.75 -8.28
C GLU A 279 7.37 14.30 -8.79
N LEU A 280 6.51 13.40 -9.25
CA LEU A 280 5.22 13.73 -9.82
C LEU A 280 4.08 13.45 -8.84
N ALA A 281 3.14 14.40 -8.74
CA ALA A 281 1.82 14.16 -8.17
C ALA A 281 0.79 13.86 -9.27
N SER A 282 1.14 14.05 -10.54
CA SER A 282 0.22 13.90 -11.66
C SER A 282 -0.17 12.45 -11.89
N ALA A 283 -1.37 12.28 -12.43
CA ALA A 283 -1.92 10.99 -12.85
C ALA A 283 -2.56 11.11 -14.24
N GLU A 284 -2.52 10.02 -14.99
CA GLU A 284 -3.09 9.92 -16.34
C GLU A 284 -3.83 8.60 -16.50
N ILE A 285 -4.86 8.58 -17.34
CA ILE A 285 -5.57 7.37 -17.73
C ILE A 285 -5.29 7.08 -19.20
N TYR A 286 -4.88 5.86 -19.48
CA TYR A 286 -4.81 5.30 -20.83
C TYR A 286 -6.13 4.65 -21.21
N HIS A 287 -6.65 5.01 -22.40
CA HIS A 287 -7.87 4.48 -23.01
C HIS A 287 -7.50 3.50 -24.11
N PRO A 288 -7.56 2.18 -23.90
CA PRO A 288 -7.12 1.19 -24.89
C PRO A 288 -7.91 1.24 -26.19
N SER A 289 -9.21 1.60 -26.13
CA SER A 289 -10.09 1.65 -27.31
C SER A 289 -9.74 2.78 -28.29
N THR A 290 -9.14 3.87 -27.81
CA THR A 290 -8.80 5.05 -28.61
C THR A 290 -7.31 5.27 -28.75
N ASN A 291 -6.49 4.48 -28.05
CA ASN A 291 -5.04 4.67 -27.94
C ASN A 291 -4.68 6.10 -27.54
N ARG A 292 -5.31 6.62 -26.46
CA ARG A 292 -5.09 8.00 -25.96
C ARG A 292 -4.87 8.02 -24.48
N TRP A 293 -4.14 9.05 -24.02
CA TRP A 293 -3.97 9.38 -22.61
C TRP A 293 -4.78 10.63 -22.27
N THR A 294 -5.32 10.64 -21.06
CA THR A 294 -6.04 11.79 -20.50
C THR A 294 -5.52 12.07 -19.10
N ALA A 295 -5.11 13.30 -18.86
CA ALA A 295 -4.75 13.76 -17.52
C ALA A 295 -5.98 13.73 -16.61
N VAL A 296 -5.82 13.27 -15.38
CA VAL A 296 -6.83 13.26 -14.35
C VAL A 296 -6.38 14.09 -13.14
N ALA A 297 -7.23 14.21 -12.12
CA ALA A 297 -6.86 14.91 -10.90
C ALA A 297 -5.53 14.41 -10.36
N SER A 298 -4.70 15.31 -9.86
CA SER A 298 -3.41 14.98 -9.25
C SER A 298 -3.57 14.56 -7.79
N MET A 299 -2.66 13.70 -7.30
CA MET A 299 -2.50 13.41 -5.88
C MET A 299 -2.21 14.70 -5.10
N THR A 300 -2.41 14.67 -3.79
CA THR A 300 -2.06 15.81 -2.92
C THR A 300 -0.57 15.95 -2.71
N GLN A 301 0.19 14.88 -2.92
CA GLN A 301 1.64 14.83 -2.76
C GLN A 301 2.30 14.06 -3.90
N ALA A 302 3.42 14.60 -4.39
CA ALA A 302 4.29 13.91 -5.33
C ALA A 302 4.95 12.69 -4.67
N ARG A 303 5.14 11.61 -5.43
CA ARG A 303 5.76 10.39 -4.92
C ARG A 303 6.34 9.50 -6.01
N THR A 304 7.30 8.66 -5.61
CA THR A 304 7.94 7.65 -6.46
C THR A 304 7.89 6.29 -5.78
N SER A 305 8.20 5.25 -6.54
CA SER A 305 8.29 3.87 -6.04
C SER A 305 7.05 3.46 -5.22
N GLU A 306 5.89 3.99 -5.66
CA GLU A 306 4.61 3.71 -5.06
C GLU A 306 4.05 2.37 -5.54
N THR A 307 3.08 1.88 -4.78
CA THR A 307 2.24 0.77 -5.20
C THR A 307 0.80 1.23 -5.35
N THR A 308 0.15 0.75 -6.40
CA THR A 308 -1.28 0.94 -6.65
C THR A 308 -2.02 -0.36 -6.45
N THR A 309 -3.15 -0.31 -5.73
CA THR A 309 -4.01 -1.47 -5.53
C THR A 309 -5.46 -1.11 -5.86
N LEU A 310 -6.02 -1.76 -6.90
CA LEU A 310 -7.44 -1.63 -7.20
C LEU A 310 -8.25 -2.36 -6.13
N LEU A 311 -9.07 -1.62 -5.39
CA LEU A 311 -9.94 -2.13 -4.34
C LEU A 311 -11.23 -2.74 -4.92
N ARG A 312 -11.97 -3.46 -4.07
CA ARG A 312 -13.22 -4.12 -4.48
C ARG A 312 -14.30 -3.12 -4.93
N ASP A 313 -14.31 -1.94 -4.36
CA ASP A 313 -15.28 -0.88 -4.66
C ASP A 313 -14.92 -0.02 -5.88
N GLY A 314 -13.87 -0.40 -6.61
CA GLY A 314 -13.39 0.28 -7.82
C GLY A 314 -12.46 1.47 -7.56
N ARG A 315 -12.25 1.86 -6.31
CA ARG A 315 -11.25 2.89 -5.96
C ARG A 315 -9.84 2.31 -6.00
N VAL A 316 -8.85 3.18 -6.14
CA VAL A 316 -7.43 2.79 -6.17
C VAL A 316 -6.72 3.33 -4.93
N LEU A 317 -6.18 2.43 -4.13
CA LEU A 317 -5.30 2.79 -3.02
C LEU A 317 -3.88 2.98 -3.55
N VAL A 318 -3.30 4.14 -3.26
CA VAL A 318 -1.92 4.49 -3.62
C VAL A 318 -1.12 4.69 -2.34
N LEU A 319 -0.05 3.91 -2.23
CA LEU A 319 0.87 3.88 -1.11
C LEU A 319 2.28 4.15 -1.63
N GLY A 320 3.12 4.72 -0.80
CA GLY A 320 4.53 4.94 -1.13
C GLY A 320 5.02 6.28 -0.64
N ALA A 321 6.33 6.38 -0.55
CA ALA A 321 7.00 7.59 -0.12
C ALA A 321 7.91 8.05 -1.25
N GLY A 322 7.68 9.25 -1.70
CA GLY A 322 8.73 10.00 -2.35
C GLY A 322 9.71 10.58 -1.32
N PHE A 323 10.48 11.56 -1.72
CA PHE A 323 11.37 12.32 -0.82
C PHE A 323 10.58 13.03 0.30
N ALA A 324 9.31 13.38 0.03
CA ALA A 324 8.38 13.92 1.02
C ALA A 324 7.51 12.79 1.58
N ARG A 325 7.60 12.48 2.85
CA ARG A 325 6.85 11.45 3.59
C ARG A 325 5.34 11.50 3.32
N GLY A 326 4.89 10.93 2.19
CA GLY A 326 3.51 10.99 1.71
C GLY A 326 2.54 10.12 2.53
N ARG A 327 1.32 10.61 2.75
CA ARG A 327 0.23 9.80 3.32
C ARG A 327 -0.39 8.91 2.25
N PRO A 328 -0.96 7.74 2.60
CA PRO A 328 -1.76 6.98 1.65
C PRO A 328 -2.89 7.82 1.07
N GLU A 329 -3.13 7.67 -0.22
CA GLU A 329 -4.23 8.35 -0.92
C GLU A 329 -5.12 7.34 -1.64
N LEU A 330 -6.37 7.69 -1.76
CA LEU A 330 -7.39 6.92 -2.44
C LEU A 330 -7.92 7.72 -3.62
N TYR A 331 -7.82 7.15 -4.81
CA TYR A 331 -8.40 7.70 -6.02
C TYR A 331 -9.79 7.12 -6.27
N ASP A 332 -10.77 7.97 -6.47
CA ASP A 332 -12.12 7.61 -6.89
C ASP A 332 -12.28 7.94 -8.40
N PRO A 333 -12.22 6.92 -9.28
CA PRO A 333 -12.34 7.15 -10.73
C PRO A 333 -13.68 7.75 -11.13
N SER A 334 -14.75 7.45 -10.40
CA SER A 334 -16.11 7.92 -10.73
C SER A 334 -16.27 9.42 -10.48
N ARG A 335 -15.46 9.99 -9.58
CA ARG A 335 -15.48 11.40 -9.21
C ARG A 335 -14.24 12.16 -9.66
N ASN A 336 -13.28 11.47 -10.23
CA ASN A 336 -11.95 12.01 -10.57
C ASN A 336 -11.36 12.78 -9.37
N ARG A 337 -11.31 12.15 -8.20
CA ARG A 337 -10.91 12.81 -6.95
C ARG A 337 -10.01 11.95 -6.09
N TRP A 338 -9.04 12.61 -5.45
CA TRP A 338 -8.16 12.03 -4.44
C TRP A 338 -8.62 12.36 -3.02
N SER A 339 -8.36 11.45 -2.10
CA SER A 339 -8.57 11.66 -0.66
C SER A 339 -7.49 10.96 0.14
N VAL A 340 -6.96 11.65 1.16
CA VAL A 340 -5.98 11.09 2.09
C VAL A 340 -6.69 10.09 3.01
N VAL A 341 -6.09 8.91 3.24
CA VAL A 341 -6.66 7.84 4.05
C VAL A 341 -5.73 7.44 5.19
N GLY A 342 -5.99 7.98 6.35
CA GLY A 342 -5.36 7.63 7.64
C GLY A 342 -3.92 8.12 7.85
N PRO A 343 -3.45 8.02 9.08
CA PRO A 343 -2.08 8.32 9.46
C PRO A 343 -1.23 7.04 9.44
N VAL A 344 -0.89 6.51 8.27
CA VAL A 344 0.00 5.35 8.17
C VAL A 344 1.42 5.83 7.88
N ALA A 345 2.38 5.26 8.61
CA ALA A 345 3.79 5.55 8.36
C ALA A 345 4.18 5.17 6.94
N VAL A 346 4.86 6.08 6.31
CA VAL A 346 5.35 5.95 4.93
C VAL A 346 6.47 4.91 4.87
N ARG A 347 6.47 4.14 3.80
CA ARG A 347 7.40 3.03 3.55
C ARG A 347 7.90 3.07 2.12
N SER A 348 9.07 2.49 1.89
CA SER A 348 9.57 2.10 0.57
C SER A 348 9.94 0.61 0.61
N GLY A 349 10.09 -0.03 -0.54
CA GLY A 349 10.45 -1.45 -0.61
C GLY A 349 9.43 -2.42 -0.02
N PHE A 350 8.18 -2.00 0.14
CA PHE A 350 7.06 -2.81 0.62
C PHE A 350 6.24 -3.39 -0.53
N THR A 351 5.34 -4.29 -0.22
CA THR A 351 4.33 -4.79 -1.17
C THR A 351 2.92 -4.48 -0.68
N ALA A 352 2.00 -4.26 -1.64
CA ALA A 352 0.57 -4.12 -1.36
C ALA A 352 -0.21 -5.14 -2.20
N THR A 353 -0.95 -6.01 -1.56
CA THR A 353 -1.68 -7.11 -2.19
C THR A 353 -3.16 -7.03 -1.85
N ARG A 354 -4.02 -6.99 -2.87
CA ARG A 354 -5.47 -7.10 -2.64
C ARG A 354 -5.82 -8.53 -2.27
N LEU A 355 -6.49 -8.70 -1.13
CA LEU A 355 -7.01 -9.97 -0.65
C LEU A 355 -8.35 -10.33 -1.32
N GLN A 356 -8.80 -11.59 -1.16
CA GLN A 356 -10.07 -12.06 -1.72
C GLN A 356 -11.29 -11.37 -1.12
N ASP A 357 -11.22 -10.92 0.13
CA ASP A 357 -12.28 -10.14 0.81
C ASP A 357 -12.36 -8.68 0.31
N GLY A 358 -11.40 -8.26 -0.51
CA GLY A 358 -11.32 -6.93 -1.09
C GLY A 358 -10.54 -5.92 -0.27
N THR A 359 -9.98 -6.31 0.86
CA THR A 359 -9.03 -5.51 1.64
C THR A 359 -7.65 -5.50 0.97
N ALA A 360 -6.79 -4.55 1.34
CA ALA A 360 -5.40 -4.49 0.87
C ALA A 360 -4.43 -4.81 2.01
N LEU A 361 -3.58 -5.80 1.83
CA LEU A 361 -2.52 -6.18 2.76
C LEU A 361 -1.21 -5.49 2.36
N VAL A 362 -0.61 -4.74 3.27
CA VAL A 362 0.66 -4.02 3.08
C VAL A 362 1.72 -4.67 3.94
N VAL A 363 2.80 -5.15 3.31
CA VAL A 363 3.77 -6.03 3.97
C VAL A 363 5.19 -5.48 3.86
N GLY A 364 5.89 -5.40 4.98
CA GLY A 364 7.30 -5.06 5.03
C GLY A 364 7.60 -3.60 4.73
N GLY A 365 8.81 -3.35 4.26
CA GLY A 365 9.32 -2.05 3.86
C GLY A 365 10.44 -1.53 4.76
N TYR A 366 11.14 -0.51 4.28
CA TYR A 366 12.37 0.01 4.86
C TYR A 366 12.23 0.53 6.31
N GLY A 367 13.28 0.36 7.10
CA GLY A 367 13.40 0.93 8.44
C GLY A 367 12.62 0.18 9.52
N ALA A 368 11.97 0.92 10.41
CA ALA A 368 11.19 0.35 11.53
C ALA A 368 9.97 -0.48 11.08
N ALA A 369 9.63 -0.45 9.79
CA ALA A 369 8.48 -1.14 9.23
C ALA A 369 8.77 -2.55 8.70
N LEU A 370 10.02 -3.02 8.73
CA LEU A 370 10.46 -4.27 8.09
C LEU A 370 9.58 -5.50 8.35
N SER A 371 9.15 -5.72 9.59
CA SER A 371 8.27 -6.84 9.95
C SER A 371 6.80 -6.45 10.03
N SER A 372 6.47 -5.17 9.89
CA SER A 372 5.10 -4.71 10.12
C SER A 372 4.19 -5.02 8.94
N VAL A 373 2.96 -5.40 9.26
CA VAL A 373 1.91 -5.70 8.30
C VAL A 373 0.68 -4.89 8.64
N LEU A 374 0.14 -4.20 7.63
CA LEU A 374 -1.07 -3.41 7.76
C LEU A 374 -2.12 -3.93 6.79
N GLN A 375 -3.37 -3.75 7.16
CA GLN A 375 -4.52 -4.06 6.33
C GLN A 375 -5.39 -2.83 6.19
N TYR A 376 -5.80 -2.53 4.96
CA TYR A 376 -6.75 -1.47 4.66
C TYR A 376 -8.07 -2.07 4.20
N ASP A 377 -9.14 -1.75 4.91
CA ASP A 377 -10.50 -2.14 4.56
C ASP A 377 -11.27 -0.92 4.00
N PRO A 378 -11.56 -0.90 2.68
CA PRO A 378 -12.28 0.21 2.07
C PRO A 378 -13.75 0.32 2.51
N GLY A 379 -14.33 -0.76 3.03
CA GLY A 379 -15.73 -0.81 3.49
C GLY A 379 -15.91 -0.50 4.98
N ALA A 380 -14.82 -0.50 5.75
CA ALA A 380 -14.89 -0.20 7.16
C ALA A 380 -15.25 1.28 7.40
N VAL A 381 -16.11 1.51 8.36
CA VAL A 381 -16.36 2.85 8.87
C VAL A 381 -15.20 3.20 9.79
N ALA A 382 -14.45 4.24 9.47
CA ALA A 382 -13.42 4.76 10.36
C ALA A 382 -14.07 5.10 11.70
N ARG A 383 -13.80 4.29 12.72
CA ARG A 383 -14.14 4.64 14.10
C ARG A 383 -13.10 5.68 14.51
N THR A 384 -13.49 6.92 14.62
CA THR A 384 -12.72 7.87 15.44
C THR A 384 -12.58 7.21 16.81
N PRO A 385 -11.37 7.05 17.36
CA PRO A 385 -11.24 6.65 18.75
C PRO A 385 -12.09 7.65 19.54
N SER A 386 -13.14 7.17 20.21
CA SER A 386 -13.78 7.98 21.22
C SER A 386 -12.67 8.35 22.19
N GLN A 387 -12.28 9.61 22.22
CA GLN A 387 -11.41 10.11 23.28
C GLN A 387 -12.04 9.62 24.57
N PRO A 388 -11.36 8.90 25.45
CA PRO A 388 -11.91 8.53 26.74
C PRO A 388 -12.38 9.84 27.37
N ILE A 389 -13.67 9.93 27.64
CA ILE A 389 -14.23 11.10 28.32
C ILE A 389 -13.46 11.18 29.62
N ASP A 390 -12.66 12.23 29.77
CA ASP A 390 -11.94 12.44 31.02
C ASP A 390 -12.98 12.65 32.10
N MET A 391 -13.23 11.60 32.89
CA MET A 391 -14.20 11.62 33.97
C MET A 391 -13.93 12.72 34.98
N ARG A 392 -12.71 13.27 35.00
CA ARG A 392 -12.35 14.44 35.81
C ARG A 392 -13.02 15.71 35.28
N VAL A 393 -13.08 15.87 33.96
CA VAL A 393 -13.78 17.02 33.33
C VAL A 393 -15.29 16.91 33.54
N VAL A 394 -15.85 15.70 33.46
CA VAL A 394 -17.29 15.48 33.75
C VAL A 394 -17.60 15.73 35.22
N ALA A 395 -16.73 15.26 36.13
CA ALA A 395 -16.87 15.50 37.57
C ALA A 395 -16.77 17.00 37.91
N ALA A 396 -15.81 17.70 37.30
CA ALA A 396 -15.67 19.15 37.49
C ALA A 396 -16.90 19.93 36.98
N ALA A 397 -17.41 19.56 35.80
CA ALA A 397 -18.63 20.18 35.27
C ALA A 397 -19.87 19.93 36.15
N LEU A 398 -19.99 18.71 36.68
CA LEU A 398 -21.07 18.37 37.64
C LEU A 398 -20.95 19.14 38.97
N LEU A 399 -19.74 19.29 39.51
CA LEU A 399 -19.48 20.07 40.70
C LEU A 399 -19.81 21.56 40.51
N LEU A 400 -19.43 22.13 39.35
CA LEU A 400 -19.80 23.51 39.00
C LEU A 400 -21.31 23.70 38.84
N ALA A 401 -22.01 22.74 38.23
CA ALA A 401 -23.45 22.77 38.10
C ALA A 401 -24.16 22.68 39.48
N LEU A 402 -23.67 21.80 40.37
CA LEU A 402 -24.20 21.68 41.74
C LEU A 402 -23.94 22.94 42.57
N ALA A 403 -22.75 23.57 42.40
CA ALA A 403 -22.43 24.85 43.03
C ALA A 403 -23.35 25.98 42.56
N ALA A 404 -23.64 26.04 41.23
CA ALA A 404 -24.56 27.01 40.67
C ALA A 404 -25.99 26.82 41.16
N VAL A 405 -26.45 25.58 41.29
CA VAL A 405 -27.77 25.26 41.85
C VAL A 405 -27.81 25.62 43.36
N ALA A 406 -26.78 25.29 44.11
CA ALA A 406 -26.69 25.66 45.54
C ALA A 406 -26.68 27.18 45.72
N TRP A 407 -26.00 27.93 44.86
CA TRP A 407 -25.97 29.40 44.88
C TRP A 407 -27.32 30.05 44.53
N SER A 408 -28.19 29.37 43.80
CA SER A 408 -29.53 29.83 43.46
C SER A 408 -30.53 29.72 44.62
N ILE A 409 -30.20 28.98 45.70
CA ILE A 409 -31.02 28.81 46.87
C ILE A 409 -30.71 29.95 47.86
N PRO A 410 -31.66 30.85 48.16
CA PRO A 410 -31.42 32.04 48.99
C PRO A 410 -30.90 31.72 50.40
N ALA A 411 -31.28 30.58 50.98
CA ALA A 411 -30.84 30.14 52.30
C ALA A 411 -29.37 29.69 52.32
N VAL A 412 -28.88 29.08 51.23
CA VAL A 412 -27.47 28.62 51.09
C VAL A 412 -26.55 29.81 50.81
N ARG A 413 -27.01 30.74 49.94
CA ARG A 413 -26.26 31.96 49.60
C ARG A 413 -26.01 32.82 50.84
N ARG A 414 -27.00 33.01 51.75
CA ARG A 414 -26.83 33.75 53.01
C ARG A 414 -25.82 33.08 53.95
N ARG A 415 -25.76 31.75 53.97
CA ARG A 415 -24.85 31.01 54.83
C ARG A 415 -23.38 31.07 54.35
N LEU A 416 -23.18 31.05 53.04
CA LEU A 416 -21.83 31.15 52.40
C LEU A 416 -21.29 32.59 52.46
N GLN A 417 -22.15 33.61 52.39
CA GLN A 417 -21.76 35.03 52.51
C GLN A 417 -21.38 35.43 53.95
N GLY A 418 -21.76 34.59 54.95
CA GLY A 418 -21.38 34.80 56.35
C GLY A 418 -20.05 34.14 56.79
N LEU A 419 -19.44 33.36 55.92
CA LEU A 419 -18.10 32.80 56.17
C LEU A 419 -17.06 33.85 55.78
N ARG A 420 -16.37 34.42 56.83
CA ARG A 420 -15.21 35.29 56.60
C ARG A 420 -14.09 34.42 56.04
N PRO A 421 -13.35 34.85 55.00
CA PRO A 421 -12.16 34.16 54.56
C PRO A 421 -11.15 34.13 55.70
N ASP A 422 -10.58 32.96 56.00
CA ASP A 422 -9.49 32.77 56.91
C ASP A 422 -8.26 33.53 56.38
N PRO A 423 -7.70 34.49 57.11
CA PRO A 423 -6.51 35.24 56.60
C PRO A 423 -5.26 34.42 56.48
N ASN A 424 -5.22 33.12 56.92
CA ASN A 424 -4.06 32.26 56.87
C ASN A 424 -4.12 31.13 55.83
N ALA A 425 -5.08 31.20 54.87
CA ALA A 425 -5.27 30.13 53.86
C ALA A 425 -4.28 30.14 52.70
N GLU A 426 -3.33 31.09 52.62
CA GLU A 426 -2.37 31.20 51.50
C GLU A 426 -1.11 30.32 51.60
N GLU A 427 -0.92 29.55 52.70
CA GLU A 427 0.34 28.80 52.90
C GLU A 427 0.40 27.35 52.37
N TRP A 428 -0.68 26.86 51.69
CA TRP A 428 -0.77 25.45 51.29
C TRP A 428 -0.73 25.19 49.77
N ILE A 429 -0.40 26.20 48.92
CA ILE A 429 -0.35 26.01 47.47
C ILE A 429 1.10 25.96 46.91
N THR A 430 2.12 26.05 47.73
CA THR A 430 3.54 25.91 47.31
C THR A 430 4.31 24.94 48.20
N SER A 431 3.99 23.66 48.11
CA SER A 431 4.92 22.58 48.48
C SER A 431 4.65 21.33 47.61
#